data_1187deafdc8787974fd666480341ac0d
#
_entry.id   1187deafdc8787974fd666480341ac0d
#
_cell.length_a   1.000
_cell.length_b   1.000
_cell.length_c   1.000
_cell.angle_alpha   90.00
_cell.angle_beta   90.00
_cell.angle_gamma   90.00
#
_symmetry.space_group_name_H-M   'P 1'
#
loop_
_entity.id
_entity.type
_entity.pdbx_description
1 polymer ?
#
loop_
_entity_poly.entity_id
_entity_poly.type
_entity_poly.pdbx_seq_one_letter_code
_entity_poly.pdbx_strand_id
1 'polypeptide(L)'
;MQLIAFDLDGTLCNTIEDIAGSLNRSLQKHGIDPYPLPVVQNMVGRSVAYMCQRAMPHGRENDWKPVMDSFFEDYTHHSMDHTRPYPGVTEALKALKDRGYLLAVVTNKPHAHAVHMISELFPPHGDLFCQVQGQNSKFTLKPHPASLQFVLDMQKVKNANALYVGDSEVDFQFARNGGLHFCGVSWGFKGRPFLENLGSEFVIDQPKELLDVMDKLEKGN
;
A
#
# COMPACT_ATOMS: atom_id res chain seq x y z
N MET A 1 -8.45 20.14 -5.23
CA MET A 1 -7.59 19.13 -4.59
C MET A 1 -6.12 19.47 -4.78
N GLN A 2 -5.23 19.04 -3.85
CA GLN A 2 -3.81 19.42 -3.93
C GLN A 2 -2.88 18.20 -3.84
N LEU A 3 -3.24 17.17 -3.05
CA LEU A 3 -2.40 16.00 -2.82
C LEU A 3 -3.18 14.70 -2.97
N ILE A 4 -2.54 13.71 -3.60
CA ILE A 4 -3.04 12.34 -3.69
C ILE A 4 -2.00 11.43 -3.04
N ALA A 5 -2.38 10.77 -1.96
CA ALA A 5 -1.55 9.80 -1.27
C ALA A 5 -2.00 8.38 -1.65
N PHE A 6 -1.05 7.49 -1.86
CA PHE A 6 -1.28 6.13 -2.31
C PHE A 6 -0.73 5.11 -1.32
N ASP A 7 -1.42 4.01 -1.13
CA ASP A 7 -0.76 2.80 -0.67
C ASP A 7 0.14 2.22 -1.78
N LEU A 8 0.95 1.24 -1.45
CA LEU A 8 1.90 0.62 -2.36
C LEU A 8 1.46 -0.79 -2.76
N ASP A 9 1.44 -1.71 -1.79
CA ASP A 9 1.16 -3.13 -2.02
C ASP A 9 -0.33 -3.33 -2.33
N GLY A 10 -0.67 -3.84 -3.51
CA GLY A 10 -2.06 -3.99 -3.97
C GLY A 10 -2.69 -2.73 -4.56
N THR A 11 -2.01 -1.59 -4.50
CA THR A 11 -2.51 -0.31 -5.02
C THR A 11 -1.69 0.19 -6.21
N LEU A 12 -0.43 0.54 -6.00
CA LEU A 12 0.48 0.93 -7.08
C LEU A 12 1.16 -0.27 -7.74
N CYS A 13 1.51 -1.29 -6.95
CA CYS A 13 2.25 -2.45 -7.39
C CYS A 13 1.57 -3.76 -6.99
N ASN A 14 1.60 -4.74 -7.91
CA ASN A 14 1.31 -6.12 -7.58
C ASN A 14 2.58 -6.76 -6.97
N THR A 15 2.56 -6.95 -5.67
CA THR A 15 3.70 -7.44 -4.86
C THR A 15 3.46 -8.81 -4.26
N ILE A 16 2.27 -9.40 -4.51
CA ILE A 16 1.80 -10.54 -3.74
C ILE A 16 2.63 -11.81 -3.97
N GLU A 17 3.16 -12.02 -5.18
CA GLU A 17 3.95 -13.22 -5.50
C GLU A 17 5.26 -13.22 -4.72
N ASP A 18 5.96 -12.08 -4.65
CA ASP A 18 7.23 -11.96 -3.93
C ASP A 18 7.01 -12.01 -2.41
N ILE A 19 5.95 -11.37 -1.90
CA ILE A 19 5.58 -11.47 -0.49
C ILE A 19 5.26 -12.92 -0.11
N ALA A 20 4.43 -13.60 -0.90
CA ALA A 20 4.04 -14.99 -0.64
C ALA A 20 5.22 -15.96 -0.79
N GLY A 21 6.07 -15.75 -1.80
CA GLY A 21 7.29 -16.53 -2.01
C GLY A 21 8.21 -16.46 -0.81
N SER A 22 8.52 -15.23 -0.36
CA SER A 22 9.41 -15.01 0.80
C SER A 22 8.82 -15.53 2.11
N LEU A 23 7.51 -15.34 2.34
CA LEU A 23 6.85 -15.91 3.51
C LEU A 23 6.93 -17.44 3.49
N ASN A 24 6.60 -18.07 2.37
CA ASN A 24 6.57 -19.53 2.25
C ASN A 24 7.96 -20.16 2.39
N ARG A 25 9.01 -19.57 1.80
CA ARG A 25 10.39 -20.04 2.01
C ARG A 25 10.81 -19.90 3.48
N SER A 26 10.40 -18.82 4.13
CA SER A 26 10.67 -18.62 5.56
C SER A 26 9.93 -19.61 6.44
N LEU A 27 8.66 -19.90 6.16
CA LEU A 27 7.89 -20.93 6.86
C LEU A 27 8.55 -22.31 6.73
N GLN A 28 8.93 -22.71 5.51
CA GLN A 28 9.59 -23.99 5.25
C GLN A 28 10.95 -24.11 5.96
N LYS A 29 11.73 -23.03 6.02
CA LYS A 29 13.00 -22.97 6.79
C LYS A 29 12.77 -23.31 8.28
N HIS A 30 11.58 -23.02 8.80
CA HIS A 30 11.18 -23.28 10.19
C HIS A 30 10.28 -24.53 10.35
N GLY A 31 10.17 -25.39 9.32
CA GLY A 31 9.39 -26.63 9.36
C GLY A 31 7.88 -26.40 9.46
N ILE A 32 7.39 -25.33 8.83
CA ILE A 32 5.96 -24.99 8.70
C ILE A 32 5.58 -25.12 7.22
N ASP A 33 4.42 -25.73 6.94
CA ASP A 33 3.93 -25.89 5.58
C ASP A 33 3.61 -24.54 4.91
N PRO A 34 3.87 -24.40 3.61
CA PRO A 34 3.58 -23.18 2.86
C PRO A 34 2.08 -22.98 2.67
N TYR A 35 1.66 -21.73 2.54
CA TYR A 35 0.27 -21.36 2.24
C TYR A 35 0.07 -21.07 0.75
N PRO A 36 -1.11 -21.41 0.19
CA PRO A 36 -1.52 -20.94 -1.14
C PRO A 36 -1.55 -19.41 -1.21
N LEU A 37 -1.24 -18.86 -2.38
CA LEU A 37 -1.16 -17.40 -2.61
C LEU A 37 -2.42 -16.66 -2.16
N PRO A 38 -3.68 -17.10 -2.41
CA PRO A 38 -4.87 -16.40 -1.94
C PRO A 38 -4.98 -16.34 -0.40
N VAL A 39 -4.42 -17.31 0.30
CA VAL A 39 -4.39 -17.33 1.78
C VAL A 39 -3.41 -16.27 2.28
N VAL A 40 -2.20 -16.21 1.70
CA VAL A 40 -1.21 -15.17 2.04
C VAL A 40 -1.74 -13.78 1.72
N GLN A 41 -2.40 -13.59 0.57
CA GLN A 41 -3.01 -12.34 0.17
C GLN A 41 -3.96 -11.76 1.24
N ASN A 42 -4.70 -12.62 1.94
CA ASN A 42 -5.58 -12.20 3.02
C ASN A 42 -4.85 -11.84 4.33
N MET A 43 -3.57 -12.12 4.44
CA MET A 43 -2.74 -11.75 5.59
C MET A 43 -2.01 -10.41 5.39
N VAL A 44 -1.90 -9.93 4.14
CA VAL A 44 -1.20 -8.69 3.77
C VAL A 44 -2.07 -7.46 4.07
N GLY A 45 -1.43 -6.28 4.22
CA GLY A 45 -2.06 -4.96 4.37
C GLY A 45 -1.86 -4.31 5.75
N ARG A 46 -1.57 -5.06 6.82
CA ARG A 46 -1.31 -4.49 8.15
C ARG A 46 0.19 -4.31 8.41
N SER A 47 0.89 -5.37 8.78
CA SER A 47 2.35 -5.35 8.95
C SER A 47 2.94 -6.72 8.68
N VAL A 48 4.27 -6.79 8.45
CA VAL A 48 4.99 -8.05 8.32
C VAL A 48 4.85 -8.90 9.58
N ALA A 49 4.95 -8.28 10.77
CA ALA A 49 4.74 -8.98 12.04
C ALA A 49 3.35 -9.60 12.13
N TYR A 50 2.29 -8.85 11.76
CA TYR A 50 0.92 -9.37 11.73
C TYR A 50 0.77 -10.52 10.73
N MET A 51 1.34 -10.41 9.54
CA MET A 51 1.34 -11.48 8.53
C MET A 51 2.02 -12.74 9.08
N CYS A 52 3.20 -12.63 9.66
CA CYS A 52 3.92 -13.77 10.25
C CYS A 52 3.15 -14.38 11.42
N GLN A 53 2.55 -13.58 12.30
CA GLN A 53 1.68 -14.09 13.38
C GLN A 53 0.49 -14.89 12.85
N ARG A 54 -0.17 -14.38 11.80
CA ARG A 54 -1.29 -15.05 11.15
C ARG A 54 -0.91 -16.34 10.44
N ALA A 55 0.34 -16.46 10.02
CA ALA A 55 0.87 -17.63 9.35
C ALA A 55 1.30 -18.75 10.33
N MET A 56 1.27 -18.52 11.64
CA MET A 56 1.64 -19.55 12.60
C MET A 56 0.52 -20.58 12.76
N PRO A 57 0.84 -21.90 12.68
CA PRO A 57 -0.12 -22.94 12.95
C PRO A 57 -0.43 -23.05 14.46
N HIS A 58 -1.55 -23.71 14.77
CA HIS A 58 -1.94 -23.95 16.15
C HIS A 58 -0.83 -24.68 16.94
N GLY A 59 -0.56 -24.16 18.14
CA GLY A 59 0.51 -24.67 19.03
C GLY A 59 1.90 -24.09 18.77
N ARG A 60 2.05 -23.22 17.74
CA ARG A 60 3.29 -22.54 17.39
C ARG A 60 3.15 -21.02 17.30
N GLU A 61 2.12 -20.45 17.92
CA GLU A 61 1.77 -19.03 17.83
C GLU A 61 2.90 -18.09 18.23
N ASN A 62 3.83 -18.54 19.08
CA ASN A 62 4.98 -17.75 19.53
C ASN A 62 6.20 -17.79 18.60
N ASP A 63 6.19 -18.65 17.56
CA ASP A 63 7.34 -18.87 16.67
C ASP A 63 7.42 -17.83 15.52
N TRP A 64 6.51 -16.85 15.48
CA TRP A 64 6.41 -15.87 14.39
C TRP A 64 7.65 -14.99 14.22
N LYS A 65 8.38 -14.70 15.31
CA LYS A 65 9.51 -13.76 15.25
C LYS A 65 10.70 -14.33 14.47
N PRO A 66 11.19 -15.57 14.71
CA PRO A 66 12.20 -16.20 13.84
C PRO A 66 11.76 -16.29 12.37
N VAL A 67 10.47 -16.57 12.11
CA VAL A 67 9.93 -16.60 10.74
C VAL A 67 9.98 -15.20 10.11
N MET A 68 9.63 -14.15 10.86
CA MET A 68 9.71 -12.77 10.40
C MET A 68 11.16 -12.34 10.09
N ASP A 69 12.12 -12.71 10.94
CA ASP A 69 13.53 -12.41 10.69
C ASP A 69 14.02 -13.10 9.40
N SER A 70 13.65 -14.36 9.19
CA SER A 70 13.94 -15.10 7.95
C SER A 70 13.21 -14.51 6.74
N PHE A 71 11.97 -14.00 6.93
CA PHE A 71 11.24 -13.28 5.87
C PHE A 71 11.99 -12.03 5.41
N PHE A 72 12.48 -11.21 6.33
CA PHE A 72 13.22 -10.00 5.95
C PHE A 72 14.55 -10.31 5.24
N GLU A 73 15.26 -11.35 5.70
CA GLU A 73 16.46 -11.83 5.02
C GLU A 73 16.16 -12.24 3.56
N ASP A 74 15.15 -13.07 3.36
CA ASP A 74 14.74 -13.54 2.03
C ASP A 74 14.16 -12.41 1.16
N TYR A 75 13.22 -11.63 1.70
CA TYR A 75 12.54 -10.58 0.96
C TYR A 75 13.47 -9.46 0.49
N THR A 76 14.57 -9.22 1.19
CA THR A 76 15.60 -8.25 0.77
C THR A 76 16.19 -8.62 -0.60
N HIS A 77 16.28 -9.91 -0.91
CA HIS A 77 16.84 -10.40 -2.17
C HIS A 77 15.78 -10.69 -3.25
N HIS A 78 14.53 -10.95 -2.84
CA HIS A 78 13.48 -11.47 -3.71
C HIS A 78 12.25 -10.55 -3.83
N SER A 79 12.33 -9.31 -3.30
CA SER A 79 11.19 -8.39 -3.30
C SER A 79 10.83 -7.81 -4.67
N MET A 80 11.65 -8.05 -5.69
CA MET A 80 11.53 -7.48 -7.04
C MET A 80 11.52 -8.56 -8.15
N ASP A 81 11.44 -9.84 -7.81
CA ASP A 81 11.46 -10.93 -8.80
C ASP A 81 10.23 -10.86 -9.72
N HIS A 82 9.04 -10.71 -9.13
CA HIS A 82 7.75 -10.65 -9.82
C HIS A 82 7.01 -9.32 -9.63
N THR A 83 7.42 -8.51 -8.67
CA THR A 83 6.78 -7.22 -8.37
C THR A 83 6.83 -6.28 -9.55
N ARG A 84 5.66 -5.75 -9.95
CA ARG A 84 5.51 -4.80 -11.09
C ARG A 84 4.41 -3.79 -10.76
N PRO A 85 4.46 -2.56 -11.30
CA PRO A 85 3.32 -1.65 -11.28
C PRO A 85 2.10 -2.29 -11.93
N TYR A 86 0.92 -2.02 -11.41
CA TYR A 86 -0.30 -2.42 -12.11
C TYR A 86 -0.40 -1.72 -13.47
N PRO A 87 -0.99 -2.39 -14.49
CA PRO A 87 -1.15 -1.79 -15.82
C PRO A 87 -1.86 -0.44 -15.77
N GLY A 88 -1.28 0.57 -16.41
CA GLY A 88 -1.83 1.93 -16.49
C GLY A 88 -1.55 2.83 -15.27
N VAL A 89 -0.95 2.31 -14.18
CA VAL A 89 -0.63 3.12 -12.99
C VAL A 89 0.39 4.20 -13.31
N THR A 90 1.49 3.84 -13.99
CA THR A 90 2.55 4.81 -14.33
C THR A 90 2.03 5.97 -15.17
N GLU A 91 1.19 5.67 -16.16
CA GLU A 91 0.56 6.66 -17.03
C GLU A 91 -0.39 7.57 -16.26
N ALA A 92 -1.22 7.00 -15.38
CA ALA A 92 -2.14 7.77 -14.54
C ALA A 92 -1.39 8.71 -13.58
N LEU A 93 -0.32 8.22 -12.94
CA LEU A 93 0.50 9.05 -12.05
C LEU A 93 1.15 10.23 -12.80
N LYS A 94 1.69 9.99 -14.00
CA LYS A 94 2.24 11.06 -14.85
C LYS A 94 1.17 12.10 -15.20
N ALA A 95 0.00 11.66 -15.65
CA ALA A 95 -1.10 12.55 -16.00
C ALA A 95 -1.59 13.38 -14.80
N LEU A 96 -1.64 12.81 -13.59
CA LEU A 96 -1.96 13.53 -12.37
C LEU A 96 -0.86 14.56 -12.02
N LYS A 97 0.41 14.19 -12.16
CA LYS A 97 1.54 15.09 -11.96
C LYS A 97 1.51 16.28 -12.94
N ASP A 98 1.24 16.01 -14.21
CA ASP A 98 1.13 17.02 -15.27
C ASP A 98 -0.03 18.00 -15.03
N ARG A 99 -1.09 17.57 -14.33
CA ARG A 99 -2.18 18.44 -13.83
C ARG A 99 -1.81 19.24 -12.58
N GLY A 100 -0.59 19.07 -12.06
CA GLY A 100 -0.08 19.84 -10.91
C GLY A 100 -0.40 19.25 -9.54
N TYR A 101 -0.92 18.02 -9.45
CA TYR A 101 -1.14 17.38 -8.15
C TYR A 101 0.17 16.93 -7.51
N LEU A 102 0.27 17.09 -6.19
CA LEU A 102 1.32 16.46 -5.40
C LEU A 102 0.96 14.98 -5.18
N LEU A 103 1.89 14.09 -5.49
CA LEU A 103 1.72 12.66 -5.30
C LEU A 103 2.61 12.18 -4.16
N ALA A 104 2.07 11.36 -3.26
CA ALA A 104 2.83 10.79 -2.15
C ALA A 104 2.52 9.30 -2.00
N VAL A 105 3.47 8.54 -1.46
CA VAL A 105 3.24 7.15 -1.03
C VAL A 105 3.22 7.11 0.48
N VAL A 106 2.17 6.53 1.08
CA VAL A 106 2.05 6.31 2.53
C VAL A 106 1.59 4.87 2.76
N THR A 107 2.49 4.02 3.24
CA THR A 107 2.28 2.56 3.29
C THR A 107 2.75 1.93 4.60
N ASN A 108 2.14 0.79 4.97
CA ASN A 108 2.62 -0.06 6.08
C ASN A 108 3.83 -0.93 5.68
N LYS A 109 4.25 -0.90 4.41
CA LYS A 109 5.50 -1.53 3.99
C LYS A 109 6.69 -0.88 4.71
N PRO A 110 7.71 -1.65 5.17
CA PRO A 110 8.91 -1.08 5.77
C PRO A 110 9.54 -0.01 4.89
N HIS A 111 9.93 1.11 5.47
CA HIS A 111 10.33 2.33 4.75
C HIS A 111 11.45 2.09 3.72
N ALA A 112 12.49 1.35 4.11
CA ALA A 112 13.61 1.05 3.19
C ALA A 112 13.15 0.27 1.94
N HIS A 113 12.28 -0.74 2.11
CA HIS A 113 11.72 -1.50 0.99
C HIS A 113 10.77 -0.65 0.13
N ALA A 114 9.97 0.22 0.74
CA ALA A 114 9.08 1.12 -0.01
C ALA A 114 9.88 2.10 -0.87
N VAL A 115 10.91 2.73 -0.31
CA VAL A 115 11.79 3.66 -1.05
C VAL A 115 12.52 2.94 -2.19
N HIS A 116 13.11 1.77 -1.90
CA HIS A 116 13.80 0.98 -2.93
C HIS A 116 12.85 0.61 -4.08
N MET A 117 11.67 0.09 -3.76
CA MET A 117 10.68 -0.31 -4.77
C MET A 117 10.21 0.86 -5.64
N ILE A 118 9.94 2.03 -5.04
CA ILE A 118 9.55 3.22 -5.78
C ILE A 118 10.69 3.68 -6.71
N SER A 119 11.94 3.65 -6.25
CA SER A 119 13.09 4.06 -7.05
C SER A 119 13.33 3.16 -8.26
N GLU A 120 13.07 1.86 -8.12
CA GLU A 120 13.29 0.88 -9.20
C GLU A 120 12.14 0.85 -10.21
N LEU A 121 10.88 0.98 -9.74
CA LEU A 121 9.70 0.76 -10.58
C LEU A 121 9.14 2.02 -11.23
N PHE A 122 9.47 3.21 -10.72
CA PHE A 122 8.96 4.49 -11.21
C PHE A 122 10.09 5.46 -11.59
N PRO A 123 11.00 5.07 -12.53
CA PRO A 123 12.02 5.98 -13.03
C PRO A 123 11.46 6.94 -14.09
N PRO A 124 12.14 8.04 -14.38
CA PRO A 124 13.35 8.45 -13.74
C PRO A 124 13.11 9.31 -12.51
N HIS A 125 13.55 8.77 -11.36
CA HIS A 125 14.15 9.52 -10.29
C HIS A 125 13.26 10.43 -9.45
N GLY A 126 12.46 9.85 -8.54
CA GLY A 126 12.00 10.63 -7.38
C GLY A 126 11.06 11.83 -7.62
N ASP A 127 11.06 12.36 -8.84
CA ASP A 127 10.27 13.54 -9.21
C ASP A 127 8.77 13.26 -9.30
N LEU A 128 8.37 11.98 -9.38
CA LEU A 128 6.96 11.63 -9.46
C LEU A 128 6.26 11.83 -8.11
N PHE A 129 6.91 11.42 -7.03
CA PHE A 129 6.37 11.53 -5.68
C PHE A 129 7.10 12.59 -4.86
N CYS A 130 6.35 13.51 -4.27
CA CYS A 130 6.90 14.53 -3.35
C CYS A 130 7.37 13.90 -2.02
N GLN A 131 6.83 12.72 -1.66
CA GLN A 131 7.17 12.02 -0.42
C GLN A 131 6.89 10.51 -0.56
N VAL A 132 7.80 9.68 -0.07
CA VAL A 132 7.58 8.25 0.19
C VAL A 132 7.69 8.01 1.69
N GLN A 133 6.59 7.63 2.33
CA GLN A 133 6.51 7.36 3.76
C GLN A 133 6.07 5.92 3.99
N GLY A 134 7.03 5.03 4.23
CA GLY A 134 6.80 3.67 4.71
C GLY A 134 6.86 3.57 6.23
N GLN A 135 6.57 2.36 6.74
CA GLN A 135 6.66 2.06 8.17
C GLN A 135 8.07 2.31 8.71
N ASN A 136 8.13 3.01 9.84
CA ASN A 136 9.34 3.18 10.64
C ASN A 136 8.96 3.35 12.13
N SER A 137 9.96 3.50 13.00
CA SER A 137 9.73 3.65 14.45
C SER A 137 9.10 4.98 14.88
N LYS A 138 8.97 5.96 13.95
CA LYS A 138 8.44 7.30 14.28
C LYS A 138 6.92 7.35 14.31
N PHE A 139 6.25 6.48 13.54
CA PHE A 139 4.81 6.54 13.36
C PHE A 139 4.14 5.22 13.68
N THR A 140 2.96 5.31 14.28
CA THR A 140 2.04 4.17 14.41
C THR A 140 1.55 3.77 13.02
N LEU A 141 1.40 2.45 12.80
CA LEU A 141 0.92 1.88 11.55
C LEU A 141 -0.48 2.38 11.16
N LYS A 142 -0.78 2.38 9.87
CA LYS A 142 -2.17 2.48 9.39
C LYS A 142 -3.03 1.41 10.11
N PRO A 143 -4.23 1.78 10.56
CA PRO A 143 -5.03 2.94 10.22
C PRO A 143 -4.83 4.18 11.10
N HIS A 144 -3.79 4.25 11.94
CA HIS A 144 -3.49 5.46 12.73
C HIS A 144 -2.96 6.57 11.80
N PRO A 145 -3.53 7.80 11.82
CA PRO A 145 -3.29 8.82 10.77
C PRO A 145 -1.94 9.55 10.86
N ALA A 146 -1.09 9.25 11.83
CA ALA A 146 0.12 10.03 12.13
C ALA A 146 1.08 10.15 10.93
N SER A 147 1.32 9.08 10.17
CA SER A 147 2.20 9.12 8.99
C SER A 147 1.61 9.95 7.85
N LEU A 148 0.28 9.93 7.70
CA LEU A 148 -0.43 10.76 6.73
C LEU A 148 -0.37 12.23 7.11
N GLN A 149 -0.67 12.55 8.38
CA GLN A 149 -0.59 13.92 8.88
C GLN A 149 0.81 14.51 8.68
N PHE A 150 1.85 13.74 8.97
CA PHE A 150 3.23 14.17 8.71
C PHE A 150 3.47 14.54 7.24
N VAL A 151 2.98 13.75 6.29
CA VAL A 151 3.10 14.05 4.85
C VAL A 151 2.33 15.32 4.49
N LEU A 152 1.10 15.48 4.99
CA LEU A 152 0.27 16.65 4.73
C LEU A 152 0.92 17.93 5.29
N ASP A 153 1.45 17.87 6.51
CA ASP A 153 2.13 19.00 7.16
C ASP A 153 3.39 19.42 6.40
N MET A 154 4.21 18.44 5.97
CA MET A 154 5.41 18.70 5.16
C MET A 154 5.09 19.37 3.83
N GLN A 155 3.97 19.00 3.21
CA GLN A 155 3.51 19.58 1.95
C GLN A 155 2.60 20.81 2.15
N LYS A 156 2.29 21.20 3.39
CA LYS A 156 1.39 22.31 3.76
C LYS A 156 0.00 22.17 3.13
N VAL A 157 -0.51 20.94 3.04
CA VAL A 157 -1.81 20.61 2.47
C VAL A 157 -2.83 20.36 3.59
N LYS A 158 -4.02 20.92 3.49
CA LYS A 158 -5.13 20.64 4.41
C LYS A 158 -5.76 19.28 4.09
N ASN A 159 -6.18 18.54 5.11
CA ASN A 159 -6.77 17.21 4.99
C ASN A 159 -7.92 17.17 3.97
N ALA A 160 -8.86 18.13 4.03
CA ALA A 160 -9.99 18.22 3.09
C ALA A 160 -9.57 18.44 1.61
N ASN A 161 -8.30 18.77 1.34
CA ASN A 161 -7.76 18.94 0.00
C ASN A 161 -6.90 17.75 -0.46
N ALA A 162 -7.03 16.61 0.21
CA ALA A 162 -6.27 15.41 -0.11
C ALA A 162 -7.17 14.20 -0.33
N LEU A 163 -6.73 13.32 -1.23
CA LEU A 163 -7.32 12.03 -1.51
C LEU A 163 -6.34 10.93 -1.07
N TYR A 164 -6.85 9.88 -0.45
CA TYR A 164 -6.09 8.66 -0.22
C TYR A 164 -6.61 7.55 -1.14
N VAL A 165 -5.70 6.84 -1.80
CA VAL A 165 -5.98 5.76 -2.74
C VAL A 165 -5.43 4.45 -2.17
N GLY A 166 -6.26 3.42 -2.07
CA GLY A 166 -5.88 2.13 -1.49
C GLY A 166 -6.81 1.00 -1.88
N ASP A 167 -6.48 -0.23 -1.49
CA ASP A 167 -7.23 -1.43 -1.87
C ASP A 167 -7.85 -2.20 -0.69
N SER A 168 -7.69 -1.70 0.54
CA SER A 168 -8.04 -2.45 1.76
C SER A 168 -8.89 -1.66 2.77
N GLU A 169 -9.44 -2.39 3.76
CA GLU A 169 -10.12 -1.77 4.91
C GLU A 169 -9.19 -0.90 5.76
N VAL A 170 -7.91 -1.24 5.79
CA VAL A 170 -6.90 -0.45 6.52
C VAL A 170 -6.74 0.92 5.88
N ASP A 171 -6.74 0.98 4.55
CA ASP A 171 -6.64 2.23 3.78
C ASP A 171 -7.88 3.09 3.93
N PHE A 172 -9.06 2.47 3.84
CA PHE A 172 -10.33 3.15 4.05
C PHE A 172 -10.41 3.79 5.44
N GLN A 173 -10.06 3.03 6.49
CA GLN A 173 -10.03 3.55 7.85
C GLN A 173 -8.96 4.63 8.03
N PHE A 174 -7.80 4.47 7.38
CA PHE A 174 -6.70 5.43 7.42
C PHE A 174 -7.11 6.78 6.83
N ALA A 175 -7.75 6.78 5.67
CA ALA A 175 -8.29 7.99 5.06
C ALA A 175 -9.33 8.66 5.95
N ARG A 176 -10.28 7.89 6.50
CA ARG A 176 -11.30 8.40 7.42
C ARG A 176 -10.71 9.01 8.69
N ASN A 177 -9.76 8.31 9.31
CA ASN A 177 -9.09 8.78 10.53
C ASN A 177 -8.26 10.03 10.28
N GLY A 178 -7.75 10.19 9.06
CA GLY A 178 -7.03 11.38 8.61
C GLY A 178 -7.94 12.51 8.10
N GLY A 179 -9.24 12.29 7.97
CA GLY A 179 -10.17 13.29 7.41
C GLY A 179 -9.97 13.58 5.93
N LEU A 180 -9.55 12.55 5.15
CA LEU A 180 -9.37 12.61 3.71
C LEU A 180 -10.53 11.95 2.96
N HIS A 181 -10.69 12.31 1.70
CA HIS A 181 -11.44 11.52 0.74
C HIS A 181 -10.75 10.16 0.51
N PHE A 182 -11.53 9.14 0.17
CA PHE A 182 -11.01 7.80 -0.14
C PHE A 182 -11.46 7.33 -1.51
N CYS A 183 -10.51 6.78 -2.27
CA CYS A 183 -10.77 6.06 -3.52
C CYS A 183 -10.23 4.65 -3.43
N GLY A 184 -11.11 3.67 -3.49
CA GLY A 184 -10.77 2.25 -3.55
C GLY A 184 -10.37 1.82 -4.96
N VAL A 185 -9.35 0.96 -5.09
CA VAL A 185 -8.92 0.38 -6.35
C VAL A 185 -9.29 -1.09 -6.42
N SER A 186 -10.09 -1.48 -7.43
CA SER A 186 -10.65 -2.83 -7.52
C SER A 186 -9.68 -3.90 -8.01
N TRP A 187 -8.58 -3.50 -8.64
CA TRP A 187 -7.53 -4.42 -9.11
C TRP A 187 -6.60 -4.93 -8.00
N GLY A 188 -6.74 -4.38 -6.78
CA GLY A 188 -5.94 -4.76 -5.62
C GLY A 188 -6.37 -6.09 -4.99
N PHE A 189 -5.91 -6.32 -3.76
CA PHE A 189 -6.06 -7.62 -3.10
C PHE A 189 -7.49 -7.96 -2.66
N LYS A 190 -8.37 -6.96 -2.46
CA LYS A 190 -9.73 -7.17 -1.91
C LYS A 190 -10.85 -7.13 -2.95
N GLY A 191 -10.65 -6.40 -4.04
CA GLY A 191 -11.62 -6.29 -5.13
C GLY A 191 -12.81 -5.36 -4.87
N ARG A 192 -13.57 -5.07 -5.93
CA ARG A 192 -14.67 -4.09 -5.94
C ARG A 192 -15.76 -4.36 -4.89
N PRO A 193 -16.35 -5.58 -4.82
CA PRO A 193 -17.47 -5.82 -3.90
C PRO A 193 -17.11 -5.55 -2.44
N PHE A 194 -15.88 -5.86 -2.04
CA PHE A 194 -15.39 -5.59 -0.69
C PHE A 194 -15.31 -4.09 -0.41
N LEU A 195 -14.74 -3.31 -1.33
CA LEU A 195 -14.57 -1.87 -1.19
C LEU A 195 -15.91 -1.12 -1.18
N GLU A 196 -16.87 -1.54 -2.00
CA GLU A 196 -18.23 -0.99 -2.00
C GLU A 196 -18.95 -1.27 -0.68
N ASN A 197 -18.81 -2.47 -0.13
CA ASN A 197 -19.37 -2.83 1.18
C ASN A 197 -18.77 -2.04 2.35
N LEU A 198 -17.54 -1.51 2.21
CA LEU A 198 -16.97 -0.59 3.19
C LEU A 198 -17.60 0.81 3.15
N GLY A 199 -18.37 1.13 2.11
CA GLY A 199 -18.92 2.46 1.88
C GLY A 199 -17.87 3.42 1.30
N SER A 200 -16.95 2.92 0.46
CA SER A 200 -15.97 3.76 -0.24
C SER A 200 -16.68 4.80 -1.10
N GLU A 201 -16.23 6.06 -1.01
CA GLU A 201 -16.80 7.18 -1.78
C GLU A 201 -16.65 6.97 -3.29
N PHE A 202 -15.48 6.47 -3.67
CA PHE A 202 -15.16 6.09 -5.05
C PHE A 202 -14.57 4.68 -5.08
N VAL A 203 -14.95 3.89 -6.09
CA VAL A 203 -14.27 2.62 -6.43
C VAL A 203 -14.03 2.62 -7.93
N ILE A 204 -12.77 2.47 -8.33
CA ILE A 204 -12.33 2.51 -9.71
C ILE A 204 -11.77 1.17 -10.17
N ASP A 205 -11.92 0.85 -11.46
CA ASP A 205 -11.44 -0.40 -12.07
C ASP A 205 -10.17 -0.21 -12.91
N GLN A 206 -9.86 1.04 -13.27
CA GLN A 206 -8.69 1.37 -14.07
C GLN A 206 -7.99 2.62 -13.52
N PRO A 207 -6.65 2.66 -13.51
CA PRO A 207 -5.90 3.80 -12.96
C PRO A 207 -6.23 5.15 -13.58
N LYS A 208 -6.56 5.18 -14.88
CA LYS A 208 -6.95 6.42 -15.59
C LYS A 208 -8.21 7.08 -15.02
N GLU A 209 -9.10 6.31 -14.37
CA GLU A 209 -10.33 6.83 -13.75
C GLU A 209 -10.05 7.74 -12.54
N LEU A 210 -8.81 7.73 -12.00
CA LEU A 210 -8.39 8.71 -11.00
C LEU A 210 -8.54 10.15 -11.48
N LEU A 211 -8.36 10.40 -12.77
CA LEU A 211 -8.54 11.74 -13.35
C LEU A 211 -10.00 12.21 -13.23
N ASP A 212 -10.95 11.30 -13.46
CA ASP A 212 -12.38 11.58 -13.34
C ASP A 212 -12.79 11.78 -11.86
N VAL A 213 -12.17 11.02 -10.94
CA VAL A 213 -12.37 11.19 -9.50
C VAL A 213 -11.93 12.59 -9.08
N MET A 214 -10.74 13.04 -9.55
CA MET A 214 -10.22 14.37 -9.24
C MET A 214 -11.14 15.47 -9.80
N ASP A 215 -11.61 15.32 -11.03
CA ASP A 215 -12.55 16.27 -11.66
C ASP A 215 -13.89 16.38 -10.88
N LYS A 216 -14.39 15.27 -10.30
CA LYS A 216 -15.60 15.26 -9.46
C LYS A 216 -15.36 15.99 -8.14
N LEU A 217 -14.24 15.71 -7.46
CA LEU A 217 -13.88 16.33 -6.19
C LEU A 217 -13.64 17.86 -6.33
N GLU A 218 -13.15 18.32 -7.48
CA GLU A 218 -12.96 19.75 -7.74
C GLU A 218 -14.26 20.50 -8.05
N LYS A 219 -15.23 19.83 -8.65
CA LYS A 219 -16.55 20.40 -8.96
C LYS A 219 -17.50 20.41 -7.75
N GLY A 220 -17.25 19.55 -6.76
CA GLY A 220 -18.07 19.44 -5.55
C GLY A 220 -17.65 20.39 -4.42
N ASN A 221 -16.54 21.10 -4.59
CA ASN A 221 -16.04 22.17 -3.74
C ASN A 221 -16.32 23.51 -4.43
#